data_3c1f393be1eaa37d7d4c95436fce3661
#
_entry.id   3c1f393be1eaa37d7d4c95436fce3661
#
_cell.length_a   1.000
_cell.length_b   1.000
_cell.length_c   1.000
_cell.angle_alpha   90.00
_cell.angle_beta   90.00
_cell.angle_gamma   90.00
#
_symmetry.space_group_name_H-M   'P 1'
#
loop_
_entity.id
_entity.type
_entity.pdbx_description
1 polymer ?
#
loop_
_entity_poly.entity_id
_entity_poly.type
_entity_poly.pdbx_seq_one_letter_code
_entity_poly.pdbx_strand_id
1 'polypeptide(L)'
;MFEAFRVNIPVSTGIIQWMLNSAWPSIYWQLYDYYGVPCAAYYGTKKACEPLQLIYNYKDSHIYLVNEGLYEGDVEVAVKVYDDASALLSEQSKTVKTSYRNNVDAFDMTAYAGKPHFIALEVKCKDGKVIADNFYCIAAERNVYDWDNFDWYITPIKKHSDLRFAFAQPEAEVAMETSYADGVYTVTLKNDSDVVSYMNILKAKDAEGNMIVPAYWSDNFFPLLPGQTKTVTCKADVAGAKIELDK
;
A
#
# COMPACT_ATOMS: atom_id res chain seq x y z
N MET A 1 6.06 3.16 8.60
CA MET A 1 6.20 3.24 10.08
C MET A 1 5.51 2.06 10.77
N PHE A 2 4.21 1.84 10.66
CA PHE A 2 3.48 0.73 11.29
C PHE A 2 4.09 -0.64 10.98
N GLU A 3 4.41 -0.91 9.74
CA GLU A 3 5.04 -2.17 9.31
C GLU A 3 6.39 -2.42 9.98
N ALA A 4 7.23 -1.38 10.15
CA ALA A 4 8.53 -1.50 10.81
C ALA A 4 8.41 -1.93 12.28
N PHE A 5 7.34 -1.52 12.98
CA PHE A 5 7.05 -2.00 14.32
C PHE A 5 6.54 -3.44 14.31
N ARG A 6 5.68 -3.79 13.35
CA ARG A 6 5.10 -5.13 13.23
C ARG A 6 6.13 -6.21 12.90
N VAL A 7 7.11 -5.91 12.06
CA VAL A 7 8.22 -6.86 11.78
C VAL A 7 9.01 -7.21 13.06
N ASN A 8 8.97 -6.36 14.09
CA ASN A 8 9.69 -6.57 15.34
C ASN A 8 8.86 -7.27 16.44
N ILE A 9 7.73 -7.91 16.13
CA ILE A 9 7.00 -8.71 17.10
C ILE A 9 7.82 -9.93 17.50
N PRO A 10 7.77 -10.41 18.77
CA PRO A 10 6.94 -9.90 19.87
C PRO A 10 7.56 -8.76 20.70
N VAL A 11 8.72 -8.23 20.30
CA VAL A 11 9.42 -7.17 21.05
C VAL A 11 8.64 -5.87 21.00
N SER A 12 8.15 -5.50 19.82
CA SER A 12 7.25 -4.35 19.63
C SER A 12 5.80 -4.82 19.73
N THR A 13 5.00 -4.20 20.60
CA THR A 13 3.64 -4.63 20.91
C THR A 13 2.55 -3.63 20.54
N GLY A 14 2.94 -2.46 20.03
CA GLY A 14 1.97 -1.45 19.62
C GLY A 14 2.61 -0.16 19.14
N ILE A 15 1.78 0.68 18.56
CA ILE A 15 2.14 2.01 18.05
C ILE A 15 0.96 2.95 18.26
N ILE A 16 1.22 4.21 18.58
CA ILE A 16 0.22 5.25 18.73
C ILE A 16 0.42 6.27 17.63
N GLN A 17 -0.60 6.44 16.79
CA GLN A 17 -0.63 7.48 15.76
C GLN A 17 -1.04 8.81 16.37
N TRP A 18 -0.20 9.81 16.24
CA TRP A 18 -0.45 11.19 16.60
C TRP A 18 -0.44 12.05 15.34
N MET A 19 -1.52 12.57 14.85
CA MET A 19 -2.93 12.63 15.19
C MET A 19 -3.79 12.07 14.07
N LEU A 20 -5.13 11.92 14.30
CA LEU A 20 -6.05 11.39 13.30
C LEU A 20 -6.30 12.37 12.14
N ASN A 21 -6.58 13.64 12.45
CA ASN A 21 -6.95 14.68 11.48
C ASN A 21 -6.40 16.05 11.86
N SER A 22 -6.41 16.98 10.90
CA SER A 22 -6.00 18.37 11.09
C SER A 22 -7.10 19.22 11.72
N ALA A 23 -6.72 20.20 12.55
CA ALA A 23 -7.63 21.21 13.09
C ALA A 23 -7.89 22.40 12.13
N TRP A 24 -7.07 22.53 11.08
CA TRP A 24 -7.19 23.52 9.98
C TRP A 24 -6.57 22.95 8.72
N PRO A 25 -6.84 23.52 7.52
CA PRO A 25 -6.21 23.05 6.28
C PRO A 25 -4.69 23.15 6.35
N SER A 26 -4.02 22.00 6.29
CA SER A 26 -2.57 21.88 6.36
C SER A 26 -2.10 20.56 5.76
N ILE A 27 -0.84 20.49 5.36
CA ILE A 27 -0.16 19.26 4.96
C ILE A 27 0.68 18.80 6.13
N TYR A 28 0.29 17.67 6.75
CA TYR A 28 0.99 17.11 7.91
C TYR A 28 0.84 15.58 7.95
N TRP A 29 1.22 14.95 9.05
CA TRP A 29 1.23 13.48 9.21
C TRP A 29 -0.13 12.85 9.56
N GLN A 30 -1.23 13.58 9.47
CA GLN A 30 -2.56 13.05 9.80
C GLN A 30 -3.04 12.02 8.77
N LEU A 31 -4.02 11.20 9.18
CA LEU A 31 -4.65 10.18 8.32
C LEU A 31 -5.83 10.74 7.51
N TYR A 32 -6.46 11.80 8.02
CA TYR A 32 -7.52 12.54 7.36
C TYR A 32 -7.10 14.00 7.23
N ASP A 33 -7.49 14.61 6.13
CA ASP A 33 -7.36 16.05 5.98
C ASP A 33 -8.39 16.82 6.82
N TYR A 34 -8.34 18.15 6.77
CA TYR A 34 -9.30 19.03 7.48
C TYR A 34 -10.74 18.80 7.04
N TYR A 35 -10.98 18.41 5.78
CA TYR A 35 -12.30 18.22 5.19
C TYR A 35 -12.87 16.83 5.45
N GLY A 36 -12.14 15.97 6.16
CA GLY A 36 -12.56 14.60 6.47
C GLY A 36 -12.31 13.60 5.35
N VAL A 37 -11.49 13.95 4.35
CA VAL A 37 -11.10 13.04 3.27
C VAL A 37 -9.88 12.22 3.74
N PRO A 38 -9.94 10.88 3.68
CA PRO A 38 -8.79 10.04 4.03
C PRO A 38 -7.70 10.16 2.96
N CYS A 39 -6.46 10.37 3.40
CA CYS A 39 -5.29 10.48 2.52
C CYS A 39 -4.56 9.13 2.33
N ALA A 40 -3.50 9.10 1.51
CA ALA A 40 -2.70 7.89 1.28
C ALA A 40 -2.15 7.27 2.57
N ALA A 41 -1.81 8.10 3.58
CA ALA A 41 -1.34 7.62 4.88
C ALA A 41 -2.40 6.80 5.64
N TYR A 42 -3.70 7.13 5.48
CA TYR A 42 -4.79 6.34 6.03
C TYR A 42 -4.81 4.92 5.42
N TYR A 43 -4.77 4.81 4.09
CA TYR A 43 -4.82 3.51 3.41
C TYR A 43 -3.55 2.69 3.65
N GLY A 44 -2.39 3.33 3.69
CA GLY A 44 -1.14 2.69 4.09
C GLY A 44 -1.18 2.16 5.52
N THR A 45 -1.75 2.92 6.47
CA THR A 45 -1.95 2.49 7.85
C THR A 45 -2.97 1.36 7.94
N LYS A 46 -4.12 1.47 7.23
CA LYS A 46 -5.13 0.43 7.16
C LYS A 46 -4.54 -0.89 6.69
N LYS A 47 -3.79 -0.87 5.58
CA LYS A 47 -3.10 -2.04 5.05
C LYS A 47 -2.04 -2.57 6.03
N ALA A 48 -1.24 -1.71 6.63
CA ALA A 48 -0.24 -2.09 7.62
C ALA A 48 -0.84 -2.69 8.90
N CYS A 49 -2.12 -2.48 9.19
CA CYS A 49 -2.85 -3.05 10.33
C CYS A 49 -3.59 -4.35 10.00
N GLU A 50 -3.52 -4.87 8.78
CA GLU A 50 -4.11 -6.17 8.43
C GLU A 50 -3.45 -7.28 9.25
N PRO A 51 -4.24 -8.22 9.85
CA PRO A 51 -3.70 -9.21 10.78
C PRO A 51 -2.62 -10.13 10.20
N LEU A 52 -2.70 -10.45 8.91
CA LEU A 52 -1.72 -11.24 8.16
C LEU A 52 -1.19 -10.40 7.01
N GLN A 53 0.14 -10.22 6.93
CA GLN A 53 0.73 -9.33 5.93
C GLN A 53 2.14 -9.77 5.54
N LEU A 54 2.53 -9.62 4.27
CA LEU A 54 3.92 -9.62 3.84
C LEU A 54 4.48 -8.21 3.93
N ILE A 55 5.58 -8.05 4.63
CA ILE A 55 6.19 -6.75 4.93
C ILE A 55 7.65 -6.75 4.47
N TYR A 56 8.02 -5.75 3.65
CA TYR A 56 9.41 -5.48 3.32
C TYR A 56 10.08 -4.72 4.47
N ASN A 57 11.11 -5.32 5.05
CA ASN A 57 11.88 -4.70 6.11
C ASN A 57 13.06 -3.89 5.52
N TYR A 58 12.96 -2.57 5.62
CA TYR A 58 14.01 -1.66 5.14
C TYR A 58 15.35 -1.83 5.88
N LYS A 59 15.40 -2.47 7.05
CA LYS A 59 16.63 -2.65 7.83
C LYS A 59 17.59 -3.61 7.12
N ASP A 60 17.07 -4.72 6.62
CA ASP A 60 17.86 -5.85 6.08
C ASP A 60 17.54 -6.20 4.63
N SER A 61 16.52 -5.57 4.01
CA SER A 61 16.01 -5.87 2.67
C SER A 61 15.41 -7.27 2.56
N HIS A 62 14.80 -7.79 3.63
CA HIS A 62 14.06 -9.04 3.61
C HIS A 62 12.55 -8.78 3.63
N ILE A 63 11.78 -9.76 3.16
CA ILE A 63 10.32 -9.77 3.25
C ILE A 63 9.92 -10.77 4.32
N TYR A 64 9.13 -10.29 5.28
CA TYR A 64 8.63 -11.08 6.38
C TYR A 64 7.13 -11.32 6.25
N LEU A 65 6.70 -12.56 6.47
CA LEU A 65 5.29 -12.87 6.72
C LEU A 65 5.01 -12.63 8.20
N VAL A 66 4.24 -11.59 8.50
CA VAL A 66 3.86 -11.20 9.86
C VAL A 66 2.41 -11.58 10.09
N ASN A 67 2.14 -12.34 11.16
CA ASN A 67 0.81 -12.78 11.53
C ASN A 67 0.51 -12.40 12.99
N GLU A 68 -0.37 -11.44 13.17
CA GLU A 68 -0.92 -11.05 14.49
C GLU A 68 -2.39 -11.47 14.65
N GLY A 69 -2.95 -12.10 13.62
CA GLY A 69 -4.30 -12.64 13.62
C GLY A 69 -4.35 -14.10 14.07
N LEU A 70 -5.52 -14.69 13.99
CA LEU A 70 -5.79 -16.09 14.38
C LEU A 70 -5.56 -17.08 13.22
N TYR A 71 -4.85 -16.68 12.16
CA TYR A 71 -4.58 -17.57 11.05
C TYR A 71 -3.50 -18.59 11.44
N GLU A 72 -3.82 -19.89 11.31
CA GLU A 72 -2.89 -20.99 11.57
C GLU A 72 -2.84 -21.93 10.37
N GLY A 73 -1.64 -22.32 9.97
CA GLY A 73 -1.42 -23.29 8.91
C GLY A 73 -0.51 -22.79 7.80
N ASP A 74 -0.62 -23.45 6.66
CA ASP A 74 0.20 -23.17 5.49
C ASP A 74 -0.49 -22.12 4.60
N VAL A 75 0.29 -21.15 4.14
CA VAL A 75 -0.09 -20.17 3.11
C VAL A 75 0.93 -20.19 1.98
N GLU A 76 0.49 -19.89 0.79
CA GLU A 76 1.40 -19.56 -0.30
C GLU A 76 1.73 -18.07 -0.23
N VAL A 77 3.03 -17.75 -0.24
CA VAL A 77 3.54 -16.38 -0.32
C VAL A 77 4.22 -16.18 -1.66
N ALA A 78 3.96 -15.05 -2.31
CA ALA A 78 4.54 -14.73 -3.61
C ALA A 78 5.13 -13.32 -3.61
N VAL A 79 6.21 -13.15 -4.37
CA VAL A 79 6.87 -11.87 -4.64
C VAL A 79 7.11 -11.73 -6.14
N LYS A 80 6.76 -10.55 -6.68
CA LYS A 80 7.16 -10.10 -8.02
C LYS A 80 7.99 -8.85 -7.88
N VAL A 81 9.09 -8.79 -8.61
CA VAL A 81 9.98 -7.63 -8.65
C VAL A 81 9.96 -7.07 -10.08
N TYR A 82 9.71 -5.78 -10.19
CA TYR A 82 9.75 -5.05 -11.47
C TYR A 82 10.84 -3.98 -11.38
N ASP A 83 11.52 -3.72 -12.49
CA ASP A 83 12.46 -2.60 -12.55
C ASP A 83 11.76 -1.24 -12.62
N ASP A 84 12.55 -0.18 -12.72
CA ASP A 84 12.10 1.21 -12.84
C ASP A 84 11.41 1.54 -14.17
N ALA A 85 11.40 0.61 -15.12
CA ALA A 85 10.64 0.67 -16.39
C ALA A 85 9.44 -0.29 -16.43
N SER A 86 9.08 -0.88 -15.29
CA SER A 86 8.00 -1.88 -15.14
C SER A 86 8.25 -3.25 -15.78
N ALA A 87 9.50 -3.55 -16.20
CA ALA A 87 9.82 -4.89 -16.70
C ALA A 87 9.92 -5.89 -15.52
N LEU A 88 9.28 -7.05 -15.65
CA LEU A 88 9.34 -8.11 -14.63
C LEU A 88 10.76 -8.69 -14.55
N LEU A 89 11.43 -8.51 -13.44
CA LEU A 89 12.78 -9.04 -13.17
C LEU A 89 12.75 -10.43 -12.55
N SER A 90 11.77 -10.68 -11.68
CA SER A 90 11.68 -11.94 -10.94
C SER A 90 10.26 -12.18 -10.44
N GLU A 91 9.87 -13.46 -10.41
CA GLU A 91 8.67 -13.95 -9.76
C GLU A 91 9.03 -15.20 -8.96
N GLN A 92 8.70 -15.21 -7.67
CA GLN A 92 8.96 -16.32 -6.77
C GLN A 92 7.74 -16.60 -5.92
N SER A 93 7.50 -17.88 -5.62
CA SER A 93 6.50 -18.28 -4.64
C SER A 93 6.98 -19.46 -3.82
N LYS A 94 6.45 -19.60 -2.61
CA LYS A 94 6.68 -20.75 -1.73
C LYS A 94 5.59 -20.89 -0.70
N THR A 95 5.46 -22.08 -0.16
CA THR A 95 4.60 -22.34 1.00
C THR A 95 5.33 -21.99 2.29
N VAL A 96 4.67 -21.23 3.14
CA VAL A 96 5.16 -20.84 4.47
C VAL A 96 4.13 -21.26 5.51
N LYS A 97 4.59 -21.90 6.58
CA LYS A 97 3.76 -22.19 7.75
C LYS A 97 3.74 -20.98 8.67
N THR A 98 2.54 -20.54 9.03
CA THR A 98 2.33 -19.43 9.96
C THR A 98 1.46 -19.83 11.15
N SER A 99 1.59 -19.09 12.25
CA SER A 99 0.79 -19.23 13.47
C SER A 99 0.61 -17.86 14.13
N TYR A 100 -0.24 -17.79 15.14
CA TYR A 100 -0.50 -16.57 15.89
C TYR A 100 0.78 -15.92 16.43
N ARG A 101 0.94 -14.61 16.26
CA ARG A 101 2.07 -13.78 16.68
C ARG A 101 3.43 -14.33 16.19
N ASN A 102 3.43 -14.72 14.94
CA ASN A 102 4.60 -15.28 14.27
C ASN A 102 5.10 -14.29 13.22
N ASN A 103 6.45 -14.26 13.09
CA ASN A 103 7.16 -13.50 12.08
C ASN A 103 8.12 -14.45 11.37
N VAL A 104 7.94 -14.68 10.07
CA VAL A 104 8.73 -15.63 9.27
C VAL A 104 9.44 -14.88 8.16
N ASP A 105 10.77 -15.00 8.08
CA ASP A 105 11.55 -14.52 6.95
C ASP A 105 11.16 -15.30 5.69
N ALA A 106 10.50 -14.58 4.77
CA ALA A 106 9.96 -15.18 3.57
C ALA A 106 10.89 -15.05 2.36
N PHE A 107 11.49 -13.89 2.09
CA PHE A 107 12.34 -13.68 0.92
C PHE A 107 13.49 -12.72 1.23
N ASP A 108 14.65 -13.01 0.65
CA ASP A 108 15.82 -12.11 0.62
C ASP A 108 15.79 -11.28 -0.66
N MET A 109 15.73 -9.94 -0.52
CA MET A 109 15.71 -8.97 -1.62
C MET A 109 17.03 -8.21 -1.76
N THR A 110 18.09 -8.61 -1.07
CA THR A 110 19.39 -7.93 -1.10
C THR A 110 20.01 -7.84 -2.50
N ALA A 111 19.70 -8.79 -3.38
CA ALA A 111 20.16 -8.79 -4.78
C ALA A 111 19.67 -7.60 -5.61
N TYR A 112 18.60 -6.90 -5.16
CA TYR A 112 18.04 -5.74 -5.83
C TYR A 112 18.50 -4.41 -5.22
N ALA A 113 19.32 -4.45 -4.16
CA ALA A 113 19.85 -3.25 -3.52
C ALA A 113 20.64 -2.37 -4.51
N GLY A 114 20.53 -1.05 -4.36
CA GLY A 114 21.23 -0.08 -5.20
C GLY A 114 20.59 0.19 -6.56
N LYS A 115 19.42 -0.39 -6.84
CA LYS A 115 18.63 -0.12 -8.06
C LYS A 115 17.19 0.25 -7.68
N PRO A 116 16.58 1.24 -8.35
CA PRO A 116 15.16 1.53 -8.14
C PRO A 116 14.32 0.36 -8.69
N HIS A 117 13.30 -0.07 -7.94
CA HIS A 117 12.44 -1.18 -8.33
C HIS A 117 11.11 -1.17 -7.58
N PHE A 118 10.14 -1.91 -8.11
CA PHE A 118 8.87 -2.18 -7.45
C PHE A 118 8.85 -3.62 -6.91
N ILE A 119 8.21 -3.81 -5.78
CA ILE A 119 7.95 -5.13 -5.18
C ILE A 119 6.45 -5.28 -4.98
N ALA A 120 5.86 -6.30 -5.58
CA ALA A 120 4.48 -6.69 -5.34
C ALA A 120 4.44 -8.01 -4.58
N LEU A 121 3.61 -8.06 -3.54
CA LEU A 121 3.53 -9.18 -2.60
C LEU A 121 2.10 -9.69 -2.51
N GLU A 122 1.93 -11.01 -2.45
CA GLU A 122 0.64 -11.66 -2.25
C GLU A 122 0.76 -12.80 -1.23
N VAL A 123 -0.27 -12.94 -0.41
CA VAL A 123 -0.50 -14.13 0.42
C VAL A 123 -1.77 -14.81 -0.08
N LYS A 124 -1.68 -16.09 -0.39
CA LYS A 124 -2.81 -16.90 -0.83
C LYS A 124 -3.09 -18.03 0.15
N CYS A 125 -4.35 -18.29 0.39
CA CYS A 125 -4.77 -19.50 1.10
C CYS A 125 -4.75 -20.73 0.16
N LYS A 126 -4.99 -21.91 0.71
CA LYS A 126 -4.88 -23.20 -0.02
C LYS A 126 -5.77 -23.34 -1.24
N ASP A 127 -6.87 -22.58 -1.31
CA ASP A 127 -7.79 -22.54 -2.45
C ASP A 127 -7.36 -21.54 -3.55
N GLY A 128 -6.17 -20.90 -3.38
CA GLY A 128 -5.62 -19.92 -4.31
C GLY A 128 -6.17 -18.51 -4.17
N LYS A 129 -7.08 -18.26 -3.24
CA LYS A 129 -7.61 -16.92 -2.98
C LYS A 129 -6.55 -16.03 -2.34
N VAL A 130 -6.34 -14.84 -2.89
CA VAL A 130 -5.52 -13.80 -2.25
C VAL A 130 -6.22 -13.31 -0.99
N ILE A 131 -5.53 -13.37 0.14
CA ILE A 131 -6.02 -12.98 1.47
C ILE A 131 -5.26 -11.79 2.05
N ALA A 132 -4.09 -11.47 1.53
CA ALA A 132 -3.36 -10.23 1.78
C ALA A 132 -2.50 -9.87 0.58
N ASP A 133 -2.32 -8.59 0.33
CA ASP A 133 -1.43 -8.06 -0.70
C ASP A 133 -0.64 -6.87 -0.15
N ASN A 134 0.52 -6.58 -0.72
CA ASN A 134 1.28 -5.37 -0.41
C ASN A 134 2.12 -4.93 -1.61
N PHE A 135 2.56 -3.67 -1.60
CA PHE A 135 3.34 -3.12 -2.69
C PHE A 135 4.34 -2.09 -2.19
N TYR A 136 5.54 -2.13 -2.73
CA TYR A 136 6.60 -1.20 -2.38
C TYR A 136 7.24 -0.60 -3.61
N CYS A 137 7.56 0.69 -3.48
CA CYS A 137 8.41 1.43 -4.38
C CYS A 137 9.75 1.65 -3.66
N ILE A 138 10.82 1.00 -4.14
CA ILE A 138 12.11 0.99 -3.49
C ILE A 138 13.08 1.86 -4.28
N ALA A 139 13.59 2.92 -3.65
CA ALA A 139 14.64 3.75 -4.24
C ALA A 139 15.99 3.03 -4.28
N ALA A 140 16.86 3.41 -5.21
CA ALA A 140 18.24 2.91 -5.26
C ALA A 140 19.01 3.18 -3.97
N GLU A 141 18.77 4.32 -3.34
CA GLU A 141 19.40 4.70 -2.09
C GLU A 141 18.35 5.09 -1.04
N ARG A 142 18.61 4.76 0.21
CA ARG A 142 17.74 5.10 1.35
C ARG A 142 17.95 6.55 1.77
N ASN A 143 16.97 7.11 2.50
CA ASN A 143 17.17 8.36 3.22
C ASN A 143 18.38 8.27 4.15
N VAL A 144 19.21 9.30 4.15
CA VAL A 144 20.29 9.48 5.12
C VAL A 144 19.85 10.53 6.11
N TYR A 145 19.60 10.13 7.35
CA TYR A 145 19.15 11.02 8.42
C TYR A 145 20.34 11.72 9.08
N ASP A 146 20.13 12.95 9.52
CA ASP A 146 21.10 13.73 10.28
C ASP A 146 20.83 13.56 11.80
N TRP A 147 21.35 12.49 12.36
CA TRP A 147 21.19 12.21 13.79
C TRP A 147 22.00 13.17 14.68
N ASP A 148 23.00 13.86 14.14
CA ASP A 148 23.83 14.82 14.89
C ASP A 148 23.08 16.13 15.14
N ASN A 149 22.13 16.48 14.27
CA ASN A 149 21.27 17.66 14.35
C ASN A 149 19.81 17.31 14.68
N PHE A 150 19.59 16.16 15.34
CA PHE A 150 18.28 15.79 15.85
C PHE A 150 17.81 16.79 16.92
N ASP A 151 16.60 17.32 16.72
CA ASP A 151 15.97 18.22 17.68
C ASP A 151 14.56 17.74 17.98
N TRP A 152 14.37 17.23 19.18
CA TRP A 152 13.14 16.72 19.76
C TRP A 152 12.33 15.82 18.81
N TYR A 153 11.41 16.38 18.00
CA TYR A 153 10.58 15.63 17.04
C TYR A 153 11.00 15.82 15.58
N ILE A 154 12.06 16.57 15.32
CA ILE A 154 12.58 16.82 13.97
C ILE A 154 13.86 16.04 13.78
N THR A 155 13.86 15.15 12.78
CA THR A 155 15.06 14.46 12.31
C THR A 155 15.37 14.95 10.90
N PRO A 156 16.33 15.84 10.71
CA PRO A 156 16.72 16.34 9.40
C PRO A 156 17.20 15.20 8.50
N ILE A 157 17.02 15.35 7.19
CA ILE A 157 17.48 14.39 6.19
C ILE A 157 18.63 15.01 5.41
N LYS A 158 19.84 14.41 5.51
CA LYS A 158 21.03 14.83 4.74
C LYS A 158 20.91 14.48 3.26
N LYS A 159 20.26 13.34 2.94
CA LYS A 159 20.03 12.88 1.57
C LYS A 159 18.68 12.20 1.50
N HIS A 160 17.82 12.64 0.58
CA HIS A 160 16.52 12.03 0.33
C HIS A 160 16.62 10.85 -0.63
N SER A 161 15.84 9.81 -0.42
CA SER A 161 15.56 8.77 -1.40
C SER A 161 14.94 9.37 -2.65
N ASP A 162 15.36 8.91 -3.83
CA ASP A 162 14.78 9.33 -5.10
C ASP A 162 13.72 8.32 -5.56
N LEU A 163 12.45 8.71 -5.46
CA LEU A 163 11.30 7.92 -5.88
C LEU A 163 10.66 8.45 -7.17
N ARG A 164 11.32 9.40 -7.86
CA ARG A 164 10.74 10.00 -9.09
C ARG A 164 10.46 8.99 -10.18
N PHE A 165 11.19 7.87 -10.23
CA PHE A 165 10.96 6.81 -11.21
C PHE A 165 9.52 6.25 -11.16
N ALA A 166 8.91 6.19 -9.97
CA ALA A 166 7.54 5.70 -9.82
C ALA A 166 6.49 6.63 -10.48
N PHE A 167 6.79 7.94 -10.53
CA PHE A 167 5.94 8.94 -11.16
C PHE A 167 6.37 9.25 -12.60
N ALA A 168 7.51 8.74 -13.05
CA ALA A 168 8.02 8.89 -14.41
C ALA A 168 7.62 7.72 -15.34
N GLN A 169 6.79 6.78 -14.85
CA GLN A 169 6.24 5.72 -15.68
C GLN A 169 5.42 6.30 -16.84
N PRO A 170 5.40 5.67 -18.00
CA PRO A 170 4.42 5.99 -19.03
C PRO A 170 3.01 5.91 -18.46
N GLU A 171 2.08 6.69 -19.02
CA GLU A 171 0.69 6.65 -18.57
C GLU A 171 0.10 5.27 -18.85
N ALA A 172 -0.38 4.61 -17.80
CA ALA A 172 -1.01 3.31 -17.92
C ALA A 172 -2.44 3.42 -18.45
N GLU A 173 -2.84 2.51 -19.33
CA GLU A 173 -4.23 2.39 -19.80
C GLU A 173 -5.04 1.60 -18.77
N VAL A 174 -5.82 2.31 -17.95
CA VAL A 174 -6.67 1.69 -16.93
C VAL A 174 -8.13 1.85 -17.31
N ALA A 175 -8.77 0.73 -17.67
CA ALA A 175 -10.22 0.66 -17.84
C ALA A 175 -10.91 0.67 -16.46
N MET A 176 -12.06 1.35 -16.37
CA MET A 176 -12.85 1.44 -15.14
C MET A 176 -14.33 1.18 -15.43
N GLU A 177 -14.91 0.25 -14.70
CA GLU A 177 -16.35 -0.03 -14.69
C GLU A 177 -16.91 0.25 -13.29
N THR A 178 -18.08 0.86 -13.22
CA THR A 178 -18.73 1.23 -11.95
C THR A 178 -20.18 0.76 -11.96
N SER A 179 -20.61 0.16 -10.84
CA SER A 179 -22.01 -0.14 -10.57
C SER A 179 -22.41 0.35 -9.17
N TYR A 180 -23.71 0.54 -8.95
CA TYR A 180 -24.25 0.96 -7.65
C TYR A 180 -25.44 0.10 -7.27
N ALA A 181 -25.40 -0.44 -6.06
CA ALA A 181 -26.49 -1.18 -5.46
C ALA A 181 -26.46 -1.02 -3.93
N ASP A 182 -27.61 -0.85 -3.32
CA ASP A 182 -27.81 -0.86 -1.87
C ASP A 182 -26.86 0.06 -1.07
N GLY A 183 -26.58 1.26 -1.57
CA GLY A 183 -25.70 2.22 -0.92
C GLY A 183 -24.21 1.98 -1.16
N VAL A 184 -23.85 1.02 -2.03
CA VAL A 184 -22.47 0.64 -2.30
C VAL A 184 -22.15 0.79 -3.79
N TYR A 185 -21.11 1.54 -4.10
CA TYR A 185 -20.46 1.55 -5.41
C TYR A 185 -19.47 0.38 -5.47
N THR A 186 -19.52 -0.39 -6.54
CA THR A 186 -18.51 -1.38 -6.89
C THR A 186 -17.75 -0.87 -8.11
N VAL A 187 -16.44 -0.72 -7.97
CA VAL A 187 -15.56 -0.18 -9.01
C VAL A 187 -14.56 -1.27 -9.38
N THR A 188 -14.58 -1.70 -10.63
CA THR A 188 -13.62 -2.66 -11.18
C THR A 188 -12.68 -1.90 -12.10
N LEU A 189 -11.38 -2.01 -11.83
CA LEU A 189 -10.30 -1.42 -12.61
C LEU A 189 -9.46 -2.52 -13.24
N LYS A 190 -9.05 -2.30 -14.47
CA LYS A 190 -8.15 -3.20 -15.19
C LYS A 190 -7.03 -2.40 -15.84
N ASN A 191 -5.80 -2.75 -15.56
CA ASN A 191 -4.64 -2.18 -16.23
C ASN A 191 -4.38 -2.98 -17.52
N ASP A 192 -4.69 -2.40 -18.66
CA ASP A 192 -4.53 -3.04 -19.98
C ASP A 192 -3.15 -2.76 -20.60
N SER A 193 -2.25 -2.07 -19.88
CA SER A 193 -0.89 -1.74 -20.33
C SER A 193 0.18 -2.65 -19.72
N ASP A 194 1.40 -2.55 -20.27
CA ASP A 194 2.58 -3.31 -19.82
C ASP A 194 3.38 -2.59 -18.72
N VAL A 195 2.87 -1.46 -18.20
CA VAL A 195 3.51 -0.68 -17.15
C VAL A 195 2.72 -0.72 -15.85
N VAL A 196 3.41 -0.54 -14.74
CA VAL A 196 2.78 -0.41 -13.41
C VAL A 196 2.01 0.92 -13.37
N SER A 197 0.70 0.87 -13.14
CA SER A 197 -0.07 2.05 -12.79
C SER A 197 0.10 2.34 -11.31
N TYR A 198 0.91 3.35 -10.99
CA TYR A 198 1.24 3.70 -9.61
C TYR A 198 0.25 4.73 -9.05
N MET A 199 -0.16 4.54 -7.78
CA MET A 199 -1.01 5.49 -7.03
C MET A 199 -2.36 5.79 -7.68
N ASN A 200 -3.15 4.77 -8.04
CA ASN A 200 -4.52 4.95 -8.49
C ASN A 200 -5.40 5.50 -7.35
N ILE A 201 -6.03 6.65 -7.57
CA ILE A 201 -6.81 7.37 -6.57
C ILE A 201 -8.26 7.45 -7.04
N LEU A 202 -9.17 6.85 -6.28
CA LEU A 202 -10.61 6.91 -6.53
C LEU A 202 -11.25 8.02 -5.73
N LYS A 203 -12.11 8.78 -6.39
CA LYS A 203 -12.88 9.89 -5.80
C LYS A 203 -14.36 9.69 -6.10
N ALA A 204 -15.20 9.88 -5.08
CA ALA A 204 -16.65 9.96 -5.24
C ALA A 204 -17.06 11.44 -5.16
N LYS A 205 -17.71 11.96 -6.19
CA LYS A 205 -18.14 13.35 -6.29
C LYS A 205 -19.64 13.46 -6.49
N ASP A 206 -20.23 14.54 -5.97
CA ASP A 206 -21.63 14.91 -6.23
C ASP A 206 -21.80 15.53 -7.63
N ALA A 207 -23.02 15.91 -7.97
CA ALA A 207 -23.34 16.51 -9.26
C ALA A 207 -22.66 17.89 -9.46
N GLU A 208 -22.32 18.58 -8.39
CA GLU A 208 -21.64 19.87 -8.37
C GLU A 208 -20.11 19.73 -8.42
N GLY A 209 -19.59 18.49 -8.34
CA GLY A 209 -18.17 18.18 -8.39
C GLY A 209 -17.45 18.21 -7.03
N ASN A 210 -18.19 18.37 -5.92
CA ASN A 210 -17.60 18.32 -4.59
C ASN A 210 -17.36 16.88 -4.16
N MET A 211 -16.34 16.66 -3.30
CA MET A 211 -16.09 15.36 -2.70
C MET A 211 -17.24 14.95 -1.79
N ILE A 212 -17.74 13.74 -1.97
CA ILE A 212 -18.71 13.14 -1.04
C ILE A 212 -17.95 12.68 0.21
N VAL A 213 -18.35 13.20 1.36
CA VAL A 213 -17.79 12.87 2.67
C VAL A 213 -18.95 12.64 3.66
N PRO A 214 -19.03 11.51 4.33
CA PRO A 214 -18.09 10.39 4.29
C PRO A 214 -18.26 9.47 3.06
N ALA A 215 -17.12 8.96 2.55
CA ALA A 215 -17.08 7.89 1.56
C ALA A 215 -16.09 6.81 2.03
N TYR A 216 -16.60 5.61 2.27
CA TYR A 216 -15.82 4.51 2.87
C TYR A 216 -15.35 3.55 1.78
N TRP A 217 -14.15 3.78 1.26
CA TRP A 217 -13.51 2.90 0.29
C TRP A 217 -12.91 1.67 0.95
N SER A 218 -13.10 0.50 0.34
CA SER A 218 -12.43 -0.74 0.78
C SER A 218 -10.91 -0.65 0.62
N ASP A 219 -10.44 0.00 -0.44
CA ASP A 219 -9.02 0.32 -0.71
C ASP A 219 -8.93 1.60 -1.56
N ASN A 220 -7.78 2.30 -1.50
CA ASN A 220 -7.50 3.47 -2.34
C ASN A 220 -5.99 3.75 -2.33
N PHE A 221 -5.49 4.61 -3.23
CA PHE A 221 -4.06 4.88 -3.39
C PHE A 221 -3.24 3.61 -3.64
N PHE A 222 -3.75 2.72 -4.47
CA PHE A 222 -3.16 1.42 -4.76
C PHE A 222 -2.52 1.37 -6.15
N PRO A 223 -1.51 0.50 -6.37
CA PRO A 223 -1.01 0.22 -7.70
C PRO A 223 -1.91 -0.78 -8.43
N LEU A 224 -1.77 -0.82 -9.75
CA LEU A 224 -2.22 -1.92 -10.60
C LEU A 224 -1.04 -2.42 -11.42
N LEU A 225 -0.70 -3.68 -11.29
CA LEU A 225 0.34 -4.33 -12.07
C LEU A 225 -0.11 -4.48 -13.55
N PRO A 226 0.82 -4.69 -14.48
CA PRO A 226 0.49 -5.02 -15.85
C PRO A 226 -0.53 -6.16 -15.95
N GLY A 227 -1.64 -5.94 -16.65
CA GLY A 227 -2.72 -6.90 -16.82
C GLY A 227 -3.59 -7.18 -15.58
N GLN A 228 -3.33 -6.54 -14.45
CA GLN A 228 -4.07 -6.78 -13.20
C GLN A 228 -5.47 -6.18 -13.25
N THR A 229 -6.43 -6.95 -12.71
CA THR A 229 -7.79 -6.47 -12.40
C THR A 229 -7.96 -6.38 -10.88
N LYS A 230 -8.49 -5.25 -10.39
CA LYS A 230 -8.81 -5.03 -8.97
C LYS A 230 -10.22 -4.48 -8.85
N THR A 231 -10.99 -5.03 -7.91
CA THR A 231 -12.31 -4.54 -7.56
C THR A 231 -12.26 -3.92 -6.17
N VAL A 232 -12.75 -2.68 -6.05
CA VAL A 232 -12.90 -1.96 -4.79
C VAL A 232 -14.34 -1.53 -4.62
N THR A 233 -14.78 -1.39 -3.37
CA THR A 233 -16.10 -0.90 -3.03
C THR A 233 -16.02 0.43 -2.30
N CYS A 234 -17.03 1.26 -2.50
CA CYS A 234 -17.23 2.50 -1.75
C CYS A 234 -18.64 2.53 -1.17
N LYS A 235 -18.75 2.57 0.16
CA LYS A 235 -20.02 2.86 0.81
C LYS A 235 -20.18 4.36 0.93
N ALA A 236 -21.20 4.90 0.26
CA ALA A 236 -21.59 6.29 0.33
C ALA A 236 -23.11 6.38 0.23
N ASP A 237 -23.74 7.16 1.10
CA ASP A 237 -25.20 7.27 1.17
C ASP A 237 -25.77 8.25 0.12
N VAL A 238 -25.10 8.38 -1.03
CA VAL A 238 -25.48 9.26 -2.14
C VAL A 238 -25.55 8.44 -3.41
N ALA A 239 -26.74 8.24 -3.95
CA ALA A 239 -26.94 7.65 -5.27
C ALA A 239 -26.58 8.65 -6.37
N GLY A 240 -26.01 8.15 -7.49
CA GLY A 240 -25.66 9.00 -8.63
C GLY A 240 -24.33 9.75 -8.47
N ALA A 241 -23.49 9.36 -7.51
CA ALA A 241 -22.14 9.90 -7.43
C ALA A 241 -21.34 9.60 -8.70
N LYS A 242 -20.56 10.57 -9.15
CA LYS A 242 -19.56 10.38 -10.19
C LYS A 242 -18.29 9.81 -9.56
N ILE A 243 -17.91 8.61 -9.98
CA ILE A 243 -16.63 8.03 -9.59
C ILE A 243 -15.58 8.47 -10.59
N GLU A 244 -14.50 9.06 -10.09
CA GLU A 244 -13.34 9.50 -10.89
C GLU A 244 -12.09 8.73 -10.47
N LEU A 245 -11.24 8.44 -11.44
CA LEU A 245 -9.91 7.86 -11.26
C LEU A 245 -8.85 8.92 -11.58
N ASP A 246 -8.03 9.26 -10.59
CA ASP A 246 -6.78 10.01 -10.77
C ASP A 246 -5.60 9.03 -10.76
N LYS A 247 -4.53 9.36 -11.49
CA LYS A 247 -3.30 8.55 -11.59
C LYS A 247 -2.08 9.42 -11.28
#